data_5031ab58ab7a0fc86c3c83b128c90864
#
_entry.id   5031ab58ab7a0fc86c3c83b128c90864
#
_cell.length_a   1.000
_cell.length_b   1.000
_cell.length_c   1.000
_cell.angle_alpha   90.00
_cell.angle_beta   90.00
_cell.angle_gamma   90.00
#
_symmetry.space_group_name_H-M   'P 1'
#
loop_
_entity.id
_entity.type
_entity.pdbx_description
1 polymer ?
#
loop_
_entity_poly.entity_id
_entity_poly.type
_entity_poly.pdbx_seq_one_letter_code
_entity_poly.pdbx_strand_id
1 'polypeptide(L)'
;MVSLRISAPAVLILAAVAGTAAPASVDTSPKPGGVYRLKPGIYVAKGSSCGAPANAAIRRYDGRGISDAHSRACRATILSRKGGRFTVSQSCVDAGAGPAPRVTERQTVTVEDALTFSIRTRGPGTTYRYCPVYQLPADLRKMAK
;
A
#
# COMPACT_ATOMS: atom_id res chain seq x y z
N MET A 1 -22.39 78.23 22.91
CA MET A 1 -21.59 77.39 21.98
C MET A 1 -21.73 75.95 22.39
N VAL A 2 -22.58 75.19 21.70
CA VAL A 2 -22.86 73.81 22.02
C VAL A 2 -22.14 72.97 20.98
N SER A 3 -21.08 72.18 21.42
CA SER A 3 -20.35 71.30 20.54
C SER A 3 -21.03 69.93 20.45
N LEU A 4 -21.54 69.63 19.28
CA LEU A 4 -22.16 68.34 18.95
C LEU A 4 -21.05 67.31 18.61
N ARG A 5 -20.90 66.31 19.44
CA ARG A 5 -19.98 65.18 19.15
C ARG A 5 -20.75 64.10 18.39
N ILE A 6 -20.38 63.90 17.13
CA ILE A 6 -20.89 62.81 16.30
C ILE A 6 -20.06 61.58 16.56
N SER A 7 -20.68 60.55 17.18
CA SER A 7 -20.08 59.21 17.33
C SER A 7 -20.42 58.36 16.10
N ALA A 8 -19.42 57.93 15.36
CA ALA A 8 -19.56 57.00 14.25
C ALA A 8 -19.61 55.55 14.76
N PRO A 9 -20.55 54.71 14.33
CA PRO A 9 -20.52 53.27 14.68
C PRO A 9 -19.50 52.52 13.83
N ALA A 10 -18.61 51.77 14.49
CA ALA A 10 -17.70 50.84 13.85
C ALA A 10 -18.47 49.59 13.41
N VAL A 11 -18.58 49.38 12.11
CA VAL A 11 -19.15 48.15 11.55
C VAL A 11 -18.08 47.08 11.53
N LEU A 12 -18.19 46.08 12.39
CA LEU A 12 -17.36 44.87 12.36
C LEU A 12 -17.89 43.98 11.22
N ILE A 13 -17.10 43.81 10.15
CA ILE A 13 -17.35 42.83 9.10
C ILE A 13 -16.72 41.51 9.55
N LEU A 14 -17.53 40.53 9.98
CA LEU A 14 -17.10 39.16 10.16
C LEU A 14 -16.95 38.51 8.78
N ALA A 15 -15.70 38.28 8.36
CA ALA A 15 -15.40 37.47 7.20
C ALA A 15 -15.58 36.00 7.56
N ALA A 16 -16.64 35.34 7.11
CA ALA A 16 -16.83 33.90 7.21
C ALA A 16 -15.88 33.20 6.25
N VAL A 17 -14.83 32.55 6.79
CA VAL A 17 -13.95 31.70 6.01
C VAL A 17 -14.68 30.35 5.80
N ALA A 18 -15.27 30.16 4.62
CA ALA A 18 -15.83 28.89 4.19
C ALA A 18 -14.66 27.93 3.89
N GLY A 19 -14.29 27.12 4.86
CA GLY A 19 -13.31 26.03 4.67
C GLY A 19 -13.91 24.96 3.76
N THR A 20 -13.39 24.83 2.53
CA THR A 20 -13.71 23.70 1.65
C THR A 20 -13.08 22.44 2.22
N ALA A 21 -13.89 21.58 2.86
CA ALA A 21 -13.45 20.24 3.25
C ALA A 21 -13.17 19.43 1.97
N ALA A 22 -11.89 19.10 1.72
CA ALA A 22 -11.54 18.18 0.65
C ALA A 22 -12.17 16.80 0.96
N PRO A 23 -12.74 16.10 -0.05
CA PRO A 23 -13.29 14.77 0.17
C PRO A 23 -12.16 13.84 0.64
N ALA A 24 -12.35 13.22 1.81
CA ALA A 24 -11.41 12.23 2.32
C ALA A 24 -11.44 10.99 1.41
N SER A 25 -10.30 10.66 0.82
CA SER A 25 -10.16 9.43 0.03
C SER A 25 -10.21 8.23 0.96
N VAL A 26 -11.23 7.37 0.81
CA VAL A 26 -11.42 6.18 1.64
C VAL A 26 -10.77 4.98 0.95
N ASP A 27 -9.89 4.28 1.69
CA ASP A 27 -9.32 3.01 1.24
C ASP A 27 -10.31 1.88 1.56
N THR A 28 -10.96 1.33 0.52
CA THR A 28 -11.97 0.27 0.61
C THR A 28 -11.37 -1.14 0.57
N SER A 29 -10.05 -1.30 0.56
CA SER A 29 -9.41 -2.60 0.52
C SER A 29 -9.62 -3.39 1.83
N PRO A 30 -9.51 -4.75 1.80
CA PRO A 30 -9.71 -5.59 2.95
C PRO A 30 -8.83 -5.24 4.15
N LYS A 31 -9.29 -5.59 5.35
CA LYS A 31 -8.50 -5.45 6.59
C LYS A 31 -7.24 -6.34 6.54
N PRO A 32 -6.18 -6.00 7.29
CA PRO A 32 -5.00 -6.84 7.43
C PRO A 32 -5.35 -8.26 7.86
N GLY A 33 -4.72 -9.25 7.19
CA GLY A 33 -5.01 -10.66 7.46
C GLY A 33 -4.13 -11.61 6.64
N GLY A 34 -4.56 -12.86 6.57
CA GLY A 34 -3.86 -13.91 5.84
C GLY A 34 -2.56 -14.36 6.49
N VAL A 35 -1.68 -14.99 5.70
CA VAL A 35 -0.47 -15.68 6.20
C VAL A 35 0.51 -14.76 6.92
N TYR A 36 0.61 -13.49 6.50
CA TYR A 36 1.52 -12.51 7.08
C TYR A 36 0.83 -11.41 7.91
N ARG A 37 -0.49 -11.39 8.00
CA ARG A 37 -1.28 -10.31 8.61
C ARG A 37 -1.04 -8.93 7.98
N LEU A 38 -0.66 -8.91 6.72
CA LEU A 38 -0.56 -7.71 5.92
C LEU A 38 -1.93 -7.32 5.36
N LYS A 39 -2.10 -6.05 5.02
CA LYS A 39 -3.28 -5.59 4.28
C LYS A 39 -3.23 -6.14 2.85
N PRO A 40 -4.24 -6.87 2.36
CA PRO A 40 -4.26 -7.32 0.97
C PRO A 40 -4.28 -6.13 0.01
N GLY A 41 -3.55 -6.24 -1.10
CA GLY A 41 -3.46 -5.19 -2.11
C GLY A 41 -2.07 -5.06 -2.73
N ILE A 42 -1.80 -3.87 -3.27
CA ILE A 42 -0.56 -3.55 -3.97
C ILE A 42 0.43 -2.85 -3.03
N TYR A 43 1.66 -3.28 -3.13
CA TYR A 43 2.82 -2.71 -2.45
C TYR A 43 3.86 -2.30 -3.47
N VAL A 44 4.60 -1.24 -3.18
CA VAL A 44 5.72 -0.80 -4.03
C VAL A 44 7.00 -0.70 -3.21
N ALA A 45 8.13 -0.92 -3.86
CA ALA A 45 9.44 -0.77 -3.23
C ALA A 45 9.59 0.63 -2.64
N LYS A 46 10.17 0.72 -1.44
CA LYS A 46 10.45 2.00 -0.75
C LYS A 46 11.23 2.92 -1.68
N GLY A 47 10.77 4.16 -1.82
CA GLY A 47 11.31 5.13 -2.77
C GLY A 47 10.56 5.18 -4.12
N SER A 48 9.71 4.19 -4.44
CA SER A 48 8.88 4.22 -5.64
C SER A 48 7.55 4.96 -5.40
N SER A 49 7.00 5.58 -6.47
CA SER A 49 5.67 6.21 -6.44
C SER A 49 4.56 5.17 -6.59
N CYS A 50 3.45 5.32 -5.87
CA CYS A 50 2.24 4.51 -6.08
C CYS A 50 1.57 4.80 -7.43
N GLY A 51 1.66 6.04 -7.92
CA GLY A 51 0.98 6.47 -9.15
C GLY A 51 1.67 6.05 -10.45
N ALA A 52 2.97 5.74 -10.40
CA ALA A 52 3.75 5.30 -11.57
C ALA A 52 4.90 4.37 -11.13
N PRO A 53 4.62 3.20 -10.53
CA PRO A 53 5.68 2.30 -10.11
C PRO A 53 6.25 1.53 -11.31
N ALA A 54 7.57 1.30 -11.32
CA ALA A 54 8.17 0.35 -12.26
C ALA A 54 7.69 -1.09 -11.93
N ASN A 55 7.51 -1.94 -12.95
CA ASN A 55 7.03 -3.32 -12.76
C ASN A 55 7.84 -4.11 -11.73
N ALA A 56 9.16 -3.99 -11.76
CA ALA A 56 10.04 -4.67 -10.80
C ALA A 56 9.84 -4.23 -9.34
N ALA A 57 9.30 -3.02 -9.14
CA ALA A 57 9.04 -2.47 -7.82
C ALA A 57 7.69 -2.91 -7.23
N ILE A 58 6.83 -3.59 -7.99
CA ILE A 58 5.47 -3.95 -7.58
C ILE A 58 5.47 -5.30 -6.89
N ARG A 59 4.69 -5.40 -5.80
CA ARG A 59 4.29 -6.65 -5.16
C ARG A 59 2.79 -6.62 -4.89
N ARG A 60 2.14 -7.78 -5.04
CA ARG A 60 0.74 -7.96 -4.68
C ARG A 60 0.63 -9.02 -3.58
N TYR A 61 -0.03 -8.67 -2.50
CA TYR A 61 -0.39 -9.60 -1.44
C TYR A 61 -1.89 -9.90 -1.50
N ASP A 62 -2.28 -11.16 -1.55
CA ASP A 62 -3.66 -11.64 -1.64
C ASP A 62 -4.11 -12.43 -0.39
N GLY A 63 -3.36 -12.34 0.70
CA GLY A 63 -3.61 -13.10 1.93
C GLY A 63 -2.93 -14.48 1.96
N ARG A 64 -2.52 -15.04 0.83
CA ARG A 64 -1.93 -16.38 0.71
C ARG A 64 -0.45 -16.37 0.35
N GLY A 65 -0.01 -15.36 -0.37
CA GLY A 65 1.38 -15.20 -0.78
C GLY A 65 1.61 -13.83 -1.39
N ILE A 66 2.86 -13.56 -1.76
CA ILE A 66 3.27 -12.29 -2.36
C ILE A 66 3.73 -12.55 -3.79
N SER A 67 2.99 -12.04 -4.78
CA SER A 67 3.37 -12.10 -6.19
C SER A 67 4.08 -10.82 -6.63
N ASP A 68 4.85 -10.93 -7.70
CA ASP A 68 5.43 -9.81 -8.43
C ASP A 68 4.72 -9.61 -9.78
N ALA A 69 5.29 -8.78 -10.67
CA ALA A 69 4.72 -8.51 -11.98
C ALA A 69 4.76 -9.73 -12.94
N HIS A 70 5.58 -10.73 -12.64
CA HIS A 70 5.80 -11.92 -13.48
C HIS A 70 5.22 -13.20 -12.88
N SER A 71 4.65 -13.14 -11.68
CA SER A 71 4.12 -14.30 -10.98
C SER A 71 2.68 -14.09 -10.50
N ARG A 72 1.93 -15.20 -10.37
CA ARG A 72 0.55 -15.19 -9.88
C ARG A 72 0.24 -16.41 -9.03
N ALA A 73 -0.90 -16.38 -8.37
CA ALA A 73 -1.41 -17.47 -7.53
C ALA A 73 -0.35 -18.00 -6.55
N CYS A 74 0.39 -17.07 -5.94
CA CYS A 74 1.44 -17.39 -4.98
C CYS A 74 0.84 -17.95 -3.69
N ARG A 75 1.50 -18.97 -3.14
CA ARG A 75 1.16 -19.58 -1.84
C ARG A 75 2.42 -19.70 -1.01
N ALA A 76 2.39 -19.13 0.19
CA ALA A 76 3.49 -19.21 1.13
C ALA A 76 3.24 -20.28 2.19
N THR A 77 4.21 -21.17 2.35
CA THR A 77 4.27 -22.12 3.47
C THR A 77 5.30 -21.61 4.46
N ILE A 78 4.88 -21.33 5.69
CA ILE A 78 5.77 -20.87 6.76
C ILE A 78 6.61 -22.05 7.23
N LEU A 79 7.94 -21.96 7.10
CA LEU A 79 8.91 -22.93 7.58
C LEU A 79 9.34 -22.61 9.01
N SER A 80 9.50 -21.31 9.33
CA SER A 80 9.76 -20.86 10.69
C SER A 80 9.31 -19.40 10.86
N ARG A 81 9.03 -19.04 12.12
CA ARG A 81 8.63 -17.68 12.50
C ARG A 81 9.34 -17.26 13.79
N LYS A 82 9.89 -16.03 13.77
CA LYS A 82 10.42 -15.39 14.98
C LYS A 82 9.96 -13.92 14.98
N GLY A 83 8.99 -13.61 15.83
CA GLY A 83 8.32 -12.30 15.81
C GLY A 83 7.69 -12.00 14.45
N GLY A 84 8.04 -10.86 13.86
CA GLY A 84 7.61 -10.43 12.52
C GLY A 84 8.41 -11.04 11.37
N ARG A 85 9.43 -11.86 11.64
CA ARG A 85 10.27 -12.49 10.61
C ARG A 85 9.78 -13.90 10.31
N PHE A 86 9.56 -14.19 9.04
CA PHE A 86 9.09 -15.48 8.52
C PHE A 86 10.11 -16.04 7.54
N THR A 87 10.56 -17.27 7.73
CA THR A 87 11.23 -18.05 6.68
C THR A 87 10.14 -18.85 5.99
N VAL A 88 10.02 -18.71 4.69
CA VAL A 88 8.94 -19.31 3.93
C VAL A 88 9.42 -20.03 2.68
N SER A 89 8.68 -21.05 2.28
CA SER A 89 8.70 -21.63 0.95
C SER A 89 7.52 -21.03 0.19
N GLN A 90 7.78 -20.21 -0.80
CA GLN A 90 6.74 -19.59 -1.62
C GLN A 90 6.68 -20.25 -2.98
N SER A 91 5.50 -20.77 -3.35
CA SER A 91 5.22 -21.39 -4.64
C SER A 91 4.30 -20.51 -5.45
N CYS A 92 4.75 -20.07 -6.63
CA CYS A 92 4.01 -19.21 -7.55
C CYS A 92 3.87 -19.87 -8.91
N VAL A 93 2.82 -19.52 -9.65
CA VAL A 93 2.75 -19.80 -11.09
C VAL A 93 3.53 -18.70 -11.78
N ASP A 94 4.51 -19.08 -12.60
CA ASP A 94 5.23 -18.13 -13.45
C ASP A 94 4.26 -17.58 -14.50
N ALA A 95 4.25 -16.26 -14.73
CA ALA A 95 3.32 -15.60 -15.64
C ALA A 95 3.79 -15.57 -17.09
N GLY A 96 4.79 -16.37 -17.45
CA GLY A 96 5.22 -16.54 -18.84
C GLY A 96 4.08 -16.97 -19.79
N ALA A 97 4.28 -16.85 -21.08
CA ALA A 97 3.30 -17.27 -22.09
C ALA A 97 3.14 -18.80 -22.10
N GLY A 98 1.93 -19.29 -21.87
CA GLY A 98 1.60 -20.71 -21.91
C GLY A 98 1.28 -21.35 -20.55
N PRO A 99 1.12 -22.69 -20.50
CA PRO A 99 0.94 -23.42 -19.25
C PRO A 99 2.24 -23.32 -18.43
N ALA A 100 2.20 -22.44 -17.44
CA ALA A 100 3.36 -22.11 -16.64
C ALA A 100 3.51 -23.07 -15.47
N PRO A 101 4.70 -23.65 -15.24
CA PRO A 101 4.98 -24.47 -14.07
C PRO A 101 4.90 -23.62 -12.80
N ARG A 102 4.66 -24.28 -11.68
CA ARG A 102 4.86 -23.64 -10.38
C ARG A 102 6.35 -23.66 -10.03
N VAL A 103 6.86 -22.49 -9.73
CA VAL A 103 8.22 -22.30 -9.22
C VAL A 103 8.15 -22.08 -7.72
N THR A 104 9.01 -22.78 -6.98
CA THR A 104 9.08 -22.67 -5.52
C THR A 104 10.42 -22.07 -5.11
N GLU A 105 10.36 -21.03 -4.29
CA GLU A 105 11.54 -20.34 -3.78
C GLU A 105 11.47 -20.16 -2.28
N ARG A 106 12.62 -20.33 -1.61
CA ARG A 106 12.77 -20.02 -0.19
C ARG A 106 13.16 -18.57 -0.03
N GLN A 107 12.43 -17.85 0.82
CA GLN A 107 12.69 -16.44 1.11
C GLN A 107 12.44 -16.11 2.57
N THR A 108 13.00 -14.99 3.02
CA THR A 108 12.68 -14.39 4.31
C THR A 108 11.79 -13.18 4.08
N VAL A 109 10.61 -13.18 4.71
CA VAL A 109 9.69 -12.05 4.76
C VAL A 109 9.73 -11.48 6.17
N THR A 110 9.99 -10.18 6.31
CA THR A 110 9.93 -9.47 7.60
C THR A 110 8.79 -8.48 7.53
N VAL A 111 7.78 -8.66 8.37
CA VAL A 111 6.63 -7.77 8.51
C VAL A 111 6.96 -6.75 9.59
N GLU A 112 7.05 -5.48 9.21
CA GLU A 112 7.29 -4.35 10.12
C GLU A 112 5.96 -3.91 10.76
N ASP A 113 4.94 -3.77 9.94
CA ASP A 113 3.55 -3.48 10.31
C ASP A 113 2.59 -4.03 9.25
N ALA A 114 1.29 -3.74 9.38
CA ALA A 114 0.27 -4.22 8.44
C ALA A 114 0.40 -3.67 7.01
N LEU A 115 1.18 -2.61 6.80
CA LEU A 115 1.34 -1.87 5.55
C LEU A 115 2.77 -1.88 5.02
N THR A 116 3.70 -2.51 5.76
CA THR A 116 5.14 -2.48 5.43
C THR A 116 5.77 -3.84 5.70
N PHE A 117 6.48 -4.34 4.70
CA PHE A 117 7.27 -5.56 4.83
C PHE A 117 8.55 -5.50 3.99
N SER A 118 9.50 -6.35 4.28
CA SER A 118 10.68 -6.57 3.44
C SER A 118 10.78 -8.03 3.01
N ILE A 119 11.32 -8.25 1.80
CA ILE A 119 11.64 -9.57 1.27
C ILE A 119 13.13 -9.68 1.05
N ARG A 120 13.70 -10.83 1.40
CA ARG A 120 15.06 -11.21 1.10
C ARG A 120 15.08 -12.65 0.61
N THR A 121 15.56 -12.85 -0.62
CA THR A 121 15.85 -14.18 -1.18
C THR A 121 17.34 -14.45 -1.09
N ARG A 122 18.15 -13.54 -1.65
CA ARG A 122 19.62 -13.55 -1.61
C ARG A 122 20.11 -12.12 -1.44
N GLY A 123 21.21 -11.90 -0.77
CA GLY A 123 21.77 -10.56 -0.57
C GLY A 123 20.90 -9.63 0.30
N PRO A 124 20.96 -8.32 0.09
CA PRO A 124 20.17 -7.33 0.82
C PRO A 124 18.67 -7.48 0.53
N GLY A 125 17.84 -7.22 1.54
CA GLY A 125 16.38 -7.23 1.40
C GLY A 125 15.85 -5.95 0.76
N THR A 126 14.69 -6.04 0.14
CA THR A 126 13.94 -4.89 -0.38
C THR A 126 12.70 -4.67 0.49
N THR A 127 12.51 -3.45 0.95
CA THR A 127 11.33 -3.04 1.72
C THR A 127 10.25 -2.51 0.78
N TYR A 128 9.00 -2.91 1.05
CA TYR A 128 7.82 -2.55 0.29
C TYR A 128 6.81 -1.88 1.21
N ARG A 129 6.11 -0.85 0.71
CA ARG A 129 5.03 -0.15 1.39
C ARG A 129 3.72 -0.29 0.62
N TYR A 130 2.62 -0.37 1.35
CA TYR A 130 1.27 -0.43 0.79
C TYR A 130 0.93 0.83 -0.01
N CYS A 131 0.23 0.63 -1.12
CA CYS A 131 -0.33 1.71 -1.92
C CYS A 131 -1.86 1.68 -1.83
N PRO A 132 -2.50 2.71 -1.28
CA PRO A 132 -3.95 2.85 -1.30
C PRO A 132 -4.50 2.82 -2.72
N VAL A 133 -5.67 2.17 -2.91
CA VAL A 133 -6.26 1.95 -4.24
C VAL A 133 -6.43 3.25 -5.03
N TYR A 134 -6.79 4.36 -4.36
CA TYR A 134 -6.98 5.66 -5.02
C TYR A 134 -5.67 6.30 -5.55
N GLN A 135 -4.50 5.86 -5.08
CA GLN A 135 -3.20 6.32 -5.56
C GLN A 135 -2.65 5.50 -6.73
N LEU A 136 -3.27 4.35 -7.02
CA LEU A 136 -2.79 3.43 -8.05
C LEU A 136 -3.26 3.86 -9.44
N PRO A 137 -2.49 3.60 -10.51
CA PRO A 137 -2.96 3.70 -11.89
C PRO A 137 -4.08 2.69 -12.17
N ALA A 138 -4.85 2.91 -13.23
CA ALA A 138 -6.10 2.20 -13.51
C ALA A 138 -5.93 0.67 -13.64
N ASP A 139 -4.85 0.21 -14.23
CA ASP A 139 -4.48 -1.20 -14.39
C ASP A 139 -4.20 -1.87 -13.04
N LEU A 140 -3.41 -1.25 -12.18
CA LEU A 140 -3.10 -1.78 -10.85
C LEU A 140 -4.30 -1.74 -9.90
N ARG A 141 -5.22 -0.78 -10.07
CA ARG A 141 -6.48 -0.76 -9.31
C ARG A 141 -7.34 -2.01 -9.55
N LYS A 142 -7.34 -2.55 -10.78
CA LYS A 142 -8.05 -3.79 -11.10
C LYS A 142 -7.45 -5.01 -10.40
N MET A 143 -6.12 -5.00 -10.21
CA MET A 143 -5.39 -6.08 -9.55
C MET A 143 -5.45 -6.03 -8.02
N ALA A 144 -5.80 -4.88 -7.45
CA ALA A 144 -5.87 -4.66 -6.01
C ALA A 144 -7.18 -5.15 -5.36
N LYS A 145 -8.15 -5.61 -6.18
CA LYS A 145 -9.46 -6.12 -5.74
C LYS A 145 -9.41 -7.61 -5.40
#